data_1e30dfa1c70a52b151c71304bb39eea1
#
_entry.id   1e30dfa1c70a52b151c71304bb39eea1
#
_cell.length_a   1.000
_cell.length_b   1.000
_cell.length_c   1.000
_cell.angle_alpha   90.00
_cell.angle_beta   90.00
_cell.angle_gamma   90.00
#
_symmetry.space_group_name_H-M   'P 1'
#
loop_
_entity.id
_entity.type
_entity.pdbx_description
1 polymer ?
#
loop_
_entity_poly.entity_id
_entity_poly.type
_entity_poly.pdbx_seq_one_letter_code
_entity_poly.pdbx_strand_id
1 'polypeptide(L)'
;MQTVNEMAFSRDNSIIVFDLDDTLVVTNAKILVKDALTGEKFDLTPQEFNDYEKEPHHEVNYTQFNDANILKAGRLVEWVLNILRSAYESGTAVGIITARDNKKLVREFLLSHGIDIHPKLIYAVSDPEFGFEGTIAEKKK
;
A
#
# COMPACT_ATOMS: atom_id res chain seq x y z
N MET A 1 25.89 -5.89 4.94
CA MET A 1 24.71 -5.33 4.36
C MET A 1 23.98 -4.47 5.35
N GLN A 2 23.60 -3.35 4.90
CA GLN A 2 22.67 -2.63 5.72
C GLN A 2 21.42 -3.44 5.74
N THR A 3 21.29 -4.21 6.72
CA THR A 3 20.22 -5.14 6.81
C THR A 3 19.11 -4.56 7.63
N VAL A 4 18.01 -5.25 7.63
CA VAL A 4 16.93 -4.93 8.55
C VAL A 4 17.47 -4.92 9.97
N ASN A 5 18.37 -5.83 10.31
CA ASN A 5 18.95 -5.87 11.64
C ASN A 5 19.70 -4.59 11.99
N GLU A 6 20.52 -4.12 11.06
CA GLU A 6 21.26 -2.89 11.31
C GLU A 6 20.33 -1.72 11.48
N MET A 7 19.26 -1.69 10.70
CA MET A 7 18.27 -0.64 10.84
C MET A 7 17.60 -0.70 12.20
N ALA A 8 17.32 -1.89 12.69
CA ALA A 8 16.72 -2.05 13.99
C ALA A 8 17.65 -1.60 15.10
N PHE A 9 18.95 -1.68 14.89
CA PHE A 9 19.91 -1.29 15.90
C PHE A 9 20.01 0.20 16.09
N SER A 10 19.59 0.97 15.13
CA SER A 10 19.59 2.41 15.32
C SER A 10 18.60 2.81 16.37
N ARG A 11 17.95 1.84 16.86
CA ARG A 11 17.14 1.95 18.01
C ARG A 11 16.33 3.17 18.19
N ASP A 12 16.18 3.55 19.31
CA ASP A 12 15.35 4.59 19.85
C ASP A 12 14.54 5.46 18.88
N ASN A 13 15.17 5.98 17.86
CA ASN A 13 14.52 6.85 16.89
C ASN A 13 14.34 6.20 15.55
N SER A 14 14.63 4.91 15.46
CA SER A 14 14.53 4.19 14.21
C SER A 14 13.16 3.60 14.02
N ILE A 15 12.75 3.56 12.79
CA ILE A 15 11.54 2.89 12.40
C ILE A 15 11.84 2.12 11.12
N ILE A 16 11.35 0.90 11.05
CA ILE A 16 11.44 0.10 9.84
C ILE A 16 10.14 0.24 9.11
N VAL A 17 10.20 0.71 7.87
CA VAL A 17 9.02 0.99 7.07
C VAL A 17 8.89 -0.05 5.97
N PHE A 18 7.69 -0.61 5.82
CA PHE A 18 7.39 -1.59 4.78
C PHE A 18 6.34 -1.02 3.84
N ASP A 19 6.49 -1.32 2.55
CA ASP A 19 5.43 -1.04 1.59
C ASP A 19 4.39 -2.15 1.70
N LEU A 20 3.17 -1.87 1.29
CA LEU A 20 2.10 -2.86 1.38
C LEU A 20 1.97 -3.67 0.09
N ASP A 21 1.55 -3.02 -0.99
CA ASP A 21 1.24 -3.72 -2.24
C ASP A 21 2.51 -4.23 -2.90
N ASP A 22 2.47 -5.50 -3.30
CA ASP A 22 3.58 -6.21 -3.94
C ASP A 22 4.79 -6.41 -3.05
N THR A 23 4.70 -6.00 -1.79
CA THR A 23 5.76 -6.22 -0.80
C THR A 23 5.28 -7.16 0.28
N LEU A 24 4.13 -6.85 0.89
CA LEU A 24 3.55 -7.71 1.93
C LEU A 24 2.43 -8.57 1.38
N VAL A 25 1.71 -8.08 0.40
CA VAL A 25 0.57 -8.80 -0.18
C VAL A 25 0.48 -8.48 -1.67
N VAL A 26 0.10 -9.49 -2.45
CA VAL A 26 -0.16 -9.34 -3.88
C VAL A 26 -1.65 -9.58 -4.10
N THR A 27 -2.33 -8.59 -4.63
CA THR A 27 -3.77 -8.71 -4.85
C THR A 27 -4.10 -8.66 -6.34
N ASN A 28 -5.35 -8.95 -6.65
CA ASN A 28 -5.88 -8.82 -8.00
C ASN A 28 -6.60 -7.51 -8.22
N ALA A 29 -6.41 -6.54 -7.31
CA ALA A 29 -7.04 -5.23 -7.46
C ALA A 29 -6.57 -4.57 -8.74
N LYS A 30 -7.51 -3.98 -9.47
CA LYS A 30 -7.25 -3.31 -10.73
C LYS A 30 -7.69 -1.86 -10.66
N ILE A 31 -7.08 -1.06 -11.50
CA ILE A 31 -7.52 0.31 -11.71
C ILE A 31 -8.50 0.27 -12.89
N LEU A 32 -9.70 0.75 -12.65
CA LEU A 32 -10.76 0.71 -13.67
C LEU A 32 -10.76 2.01 -14.44
N VAL A 33 -10.83 1.93 -15.77
CA VAL A 33 -10.84 3.10 -16.62
C VAL A 33 -12.08 3.04 -17.52
N LYS A 34 -12.75 4.17 -17.64
CA LYS A 34 -13.89 4.30 -18.52
C LYS A 34 -13.65 5.46 -19.47
N ASP A 35 -13.87 5.23 -20.75
CA ASP A 35 -13.80 6.28 -21.74
C ASP A 35 -15.18 6.96 -21.81
N ALA A 36 -15.23 8.21 -21.35
CA ALA A 36 -16.50 8.95 -21.26
C ALA A 36 -17.10 9.24 -22.64
N LEU A 37 -16.27 9.26 -23.68
CA LEU A 37 -16.76 9.55 -25.04
C LEU A 37 -17.36 8.34 -25.70
N THR A 38 -16.74 7.17 -25.54
CA THR A 38 -17.17 5.95 -26.23
C THR A 38 -17.92 4.98 -25.31
N GLY A 39 -17.79 5.16 -23.99
CA GLY A 39 -18.36 4.21 -23.04
C GLY A 39 -17.54 2.96 -22.88
N GLU A 40 -16.42 2.86 -23.57
CA GLU A 40 -15.53 1.71 -23.45
C GLU A 40 -14.93 1.63 -22.06
N LYS A 41 -14.81 0.41 -21.54
CA LYS A 41 -14.23 0.18 -20.21
C LYS A 41 -13.10 -0.81 -20.31
N PHE A 42 -12.05 -0.57 -19.56
CA PHE A 42 -10.95 -1.52 -19.44
C PHE A 42 -10.33 -1.40 -18.07
N ASP A 43 -9.53 -2.37 -17.70
CA ASP A 43 -8.84 -2.33 -16.40
C ASP A 43 -7.35 -2.45 -16.60
N LEU A 44 -6.62 -1.96 -15.61
CA LEU A 44 -5.16 -1.95 -15.64
C LEU A 44 -4.63 -2.51 -14.33
N THR A 45 -3.58 -3.32 -14.44
CA THR A 45 -2.82 -3.68 -13.25
C THR A 45 -2.05 -2.45 -12.80
N PRO A 46 -1.56 -2.42 -11.54
CA PRO A 46 -0.71 -1.31 -11.11
C PRO A 46 0.50 -1.11 -12.01
N GLN A 47 1.09 -2.19 -12.53
CA GLN A 47 2.23 -2.11 -13.42
C GLN A 47 1.85 -1.47 -14.75
N GLU A 48 0.71 -1.88 -15.30
CA GLU A 48 0.22 -1.28 -16.55
C GLU A 48 -0.13 0.18 -16.36
N PHE A 49 -0.66 0.52 -15.18
CA PHE A 49 -1.02 1.89 -14.88
C PHE A 49 0.23 2.80 -14.83
N ASN A 50 1.37 2.25 -14.47
CA ASN A 50 2.61 3.03 -14.45
C ASN A 50 2.96 3.60 -15.83
N ASP A 51 2.62 2.87 -16.89
CA ASP A 51 2.93 3.27 -18.26
C ASP A 51 1.74 3.87 -18.98
N TYR A 52 0.61 3.96 -18.30
CA TYR A 52 -0.62 4.43 -18.89
C TYR A 52 -0.64 5.95 -18.97
N GLU A 53 -1.03 6.46 -20.14
CA GLU A 53 -1.20 7.89 -20.36
C GLU A 53 -2.68 8.20 -20.38
N LYS A 54 -3.13 8.92 -19.37
CA LYS A 54 -4.54 9.23 -19.22
C LYS A 54 -4.97 10.29 -20.23
N GLU A 55 -5.99 9.96 -21.00
CA GLU A 55 -6.62 10.93 -21.89
C GLU A 55 -7.61 11.77 -21.08
N PRO A 56 -7.90 13.02 -21.54
CA PRO A 56 -8.81 13.88 -20.76
C PRO A 56 -10.20 13.28 -20.55
N HIS A 57 -10.66 12.43 -21.46
CA HIS A 57 -11.99 11.83 -21.38
C HIS A 57 -12.00 10.48 -20.65
N HIS A 58 -10.86 10.07 -20.12
CA HIS A 58 -10.78 8.84 -19.34
C HIS A 58 -11.09 9.12 -17.87
N GLU A 59 -11.99 8.33 -17.32
CA GLU A 59 -12.34 8.38 -15.90
C GLU A 59 -11.69 7.19 -15.21
N VAL A 60 -10.89 7.48 -14.20
CA VAL A 60 -10.12 6.44 -13.48
C VAL A 60 -10.79 6.16 -12.15
N ASN A 61 -10.89 4.89 -11.80
CA ASN A 61 -11.58 4.44 -10.59
C ASN A 61 -10.69 3.46 -9.83
N TYR A 62 -10.42 3.79 -8.58
CA TYR A 62 -9.53 2.99 -7.71
C TYR A 62 -10.30 2.21 -6.65
N THR A 63 -11.61 2.03 -6.82
CA THR A 63 -12.44 1.45 -5.76
C THR A 63 -12.04 0.05 -5.36
N GLN A 64 -11.43 -0.73 -6.27
CA GLN A 64 -10.98 -2.07 -5.90
C GLN A 64 -9.89 -2.04 -4.83
N PHE A 65 -9.15 -0.94 -4.73
CA PHE A 65 -8.14 -0.80 -3.70
C PHE A 65 -8.72 -0.44 -2.34
N ASN A 66 -10.04 -0.19 -2.29
CA ASN A 66 -10.77 0.02 -1.04
C ASN A 66 -11.62 -1.18 -0.66
N ASP A 67 -11.51 -2.27 -1.41
CA ASP A 67 -12.30 -3.48 -1.17
C ASP A 67 -11.54 -4.40 -0.22
N ALA A 68 -12.08 -4.54 1.00
CA ALA A 68 -11.45 -5.36 2.01
C ALA A 68 -11.37 -6.84 1.60
N ASN A 69 -12.35 -7.31 0.83
CA ASN A 69 -12.36 -8.71 0.40
C ASN A 69 -11.25 -9.00 -0.61
N ILE A 70 -10.98 -8.06 -1.49
CA ILE A 70 -9.90 -8.21 -2.46
C ILE A 70 -8.56 -8.25 -1.73
N LEU A 71 -8.37 -7.36 -0.76
CA LEU A 71 -7.14 -7.34 0.01
C LEU A 71 -6.97 -8.64 0.81
N LYS A 72 -8.05 -9.08 1.44
CA LYS A 72 -8.04 -10.30 2.25
C LYS A 72 -7.75 -11.54 1.42
N ALA A 73 -8.21 -11.56 0.19
CA ALA A 73 -7.97 -12.68 -0.72
C ALA A 73 -6.58 -12.63 -1.36
N GLY A 74 -5.81 -11.59 -1.11
CA GLY A 74 -4.49 -11.45 -1.70
C GLY A 74 -3.51 -12.49 -1.19
N ARG A 75 -2.49 -12.75 -1.99
CA ARG A 75 -1.45 -13.71 -1.63
C ARG A 75 -0.40 -13.00 -0.78
N LEU A 76 -0.19 -13.52 0.42
CA LEU A 76 0.81 -12.94 1.31
C LEU A 76 2.22 -13.25 0.81
N VAL A 77 3.10 -12.27 0.94
CA VAL A 77 4.52 -12.47 0.66
C VAL A 77 5.12 -12.88 2.00
N GLU A 78 5.08 -14.17 2.28
CA GLU A 78 5.35 -14.70 3.60
C GLU A 78 6.70 -14.30 4.19
N TRP A 79 7.75 -14.33 3.38
CA TRP A 79 9.07 -14.04 3.95
C TRP A 79 9.19 -12.58 4.38
N VAL A 80 8.56 -11.66 3.68
CA VAL A 80 8.57 -10.25 4.09
C VAL A 80 7.68 -10.04 5.31
N LEU A 81 6.53 -10.69 5.30
CA LEU A 81 5.61 -10.59 6.44
C LEU A 81 6.27 -11.13 7.70
N ASN A 82 7.07 -12.19 7.58
CA ASN A 82 7.79 -12.74 8.72
C ASN A 82 8.84 -11.77 9.25
N ILE A 83 9.50 -11.03 8.37
CA ILE A 83 10.44 -10.00 8.81
C ILE A 83 9.71 -8.90 9.59
N LEU A 84 8.57 -8.47 9.05
CA LEU A 84 7.77 -7.46 9.73
C LEU A 84 7.31 -7.96 11.09
N ARG A 85 6.80 -9.19 11.14
CA ARG A 85 6.31 -9.77 12.39
C ARG A 85 7.43 -9.89 13.43
N SER A 86 8.62 -10.31 13.00
CA SER A 86 9.75 -10.40 13.90
C SER A 86 10.12 -9.05 14.47
N ALA A 87 10.16 -8.03 13.64
CA ALA A 87 10.47 -6.68 14.11
C ALA A 87 9.39 -6.19 15.07
N TYR A 88 8.13 -6.42 14.73
CA TYR A 88 7.02 -6.01 15.57
C TYR A 88 7.07 -6.69 16.93
N GLU A 89 7.32 -7.98 16.96
CA GLU A 89 7.33 -8.76 18.21
C GLU A 89 8.55 -8.44 19.07
N SER A 90 9.62 -7.98 18.47
CA SER A 90 10.80 -7.60 19.23
C SER A 90 10.72 -6.19 19.79
N GLY A 91 9.63 -5.48 19.55
CA GLY A 91 9.46 -4.13 20.05
C GLY A 91 10.05 -3.05 19.17
N THR A 92 10.55 -3.41 18.01
CA THR A 92 11.06 -2.43 17.05
C THR A 92 9.89 -1.64 16.45
N ALA A 93 10.06 -0.34 16.31
CA ALA A 93 9.03 0.48 15.70
C ALA A 93 8.88 0.11 14.23
N VAL A 94 7.66 -0.17 13.81
CA VAL A 94 7.34 -0.58 12.45
C VAL A 94 6.30 0.33 11.86
N GLY A 95 6.50 0.76 10.62
CA GLY A 95 5.53 1.57 9.91
C GLY A 95 5.22 0.98 8.55
N ILE A 96 4.17 1.48 7.96
CA ILE A 96 3.73 1.08 6.63
C ILE A 96 3.65 2.33 5.76
N ILE A 97 4.15 2.22 4.53
CA ILE A 97 3.94 3.28 3.54
C ILE A 97 3.13 2.67 2.41
N THR A 98 2.11 3.36 1.96
CA THR A 98 1.21 2.82 0.96
C THR A 98 0.64 3.92 0.07
N ALA A 99 0.39 3.58 -1.19
CA ALA A 99 -0.31 4.48 -2.09
C ALA A 99 -1.82 4.44 -1.88
N ARG A 100 -2.31 3.46 -1.08
CA ARG A 100 -3.73 3.40 -0.77
C ARG A 100 -4.10 4.56 0.13
N ASP A 101 -5.30 5.09 -0.04
CA ASP A 101 -5.74 6.23 0.76
C ASP A 101 -6.55 5.83 2.00
N ASN A 102 -6.91 4.56 2.11
CA ASN A 102 -7.73 4.07 3.20
C ASN A 102 -6.88 3.42 4.28
N LYS A 103 -6.40 4.23 5.21
CA LYS A 103 -5.58 3.74 6.33
C LYS A 103 -6.29 2.70 7.17
N LYS A 104 -7.59 2.89 7.37
CA LYS A 104 -8.36 1.98 8.20
C LYS A 104 -8.35 0.58 7.60
N LEU A 105 -8.49 0.49 6.30
CA LEU A 105 -8.46 -0.79 5.59
C LEU A 105 -7.11 -1.48 5.78
N VAL A 106 -6.03 -0.73 5.64
CA VAL A 106 -4.68 -1.25 5.79
C VAL A 106 -4.46 -1.73 7.23
N ARG A 107 -4.90 -0.93 8.19
CA ARG A 107 -4.75 -1.29 9.59
C ARG A 107 -5.52 -2.56 9.93
N GLU A 108 -6.75 -2.66 9.43
CA GLU A 108 -7.59 -3.84 9.69
C GLU A 108 -6.99 -5.10 9.06
N PHE A 109 -6.40 -4.95 7.88
CA PHE A 109 -5.72 -6.07 7.24
C PHE A 109 -4.58 -6.59 8.11
N LEU A 110 -3.74 -5.68 8.63
CA LEU A 110 -2.63 -6.06 9.48
C LEU A 110 -3.10 -6.66 10.79
N LEU A 111 -4.16 -6.09 11.36
CA LEU A 111 -4.73 -6.65 12.60
C LEU A 111 -5.21 -8.07 12.40
N SER A 112 -5.73 -8.39 11.22
CA SER A 112 -6.19 -9.75 10.94
C SER A 112 -5.04 -10.75 10.93
N HIS A 113 -3.81 -10.26 10.82
CA HIS A 113 -2.60 -11.09 10.89
C HIS A 113 -1.85 -10.92 12.20
N GLY A 114 -2.52 -10.32 13.20
CA GLY A 114 -1.92 -10.19 14.54
C GLY A 114 -0.96 -9.04 14.69
N ILE A 115 -0.97 -8.09 13.77
CA ILE A 115 -0.05 -6.97 13.77
C ILE A 115 -0.83 -5.68 13.96
N ASP A 116 -0.64 -5.06 15.13
CA ASP A 116 -1.37 -3.83 15.48
C ASP A 116 -0.43 -2.64 15.33
N ILE A 117 -0.53 -1.95 14.19
CA ILE A 117 0.29 -0.78 13.94
C ILE A 117 -0.54 0.47 14.16
N HIS A 118 -0.01 1.38 14.98
CA HIS A 118 -0.71 2.62 15.28
C HIS A 118 -0.99 3.39 13.99
N PRO A 119 -2.18 3.97 13.84
CA PRO A 119 -2.51 4.71 12.62
C PRO A 119 -1.50 5.78 12.21
N LYS A 120 -0.83 6.40 13.17
CA LYS A 120 0.18 7.39 12.87
C LYS A 120 1.42 6.81 12.20
N LEU A 121 1.59 5.51 12.25
CA LEU A 121 2.70 4.83 11.61
C LEU A 121 2.29 4.20 10.28
N ILE A 122 1.08 4.47 9.84
CA ILE A 122 0.62 4.07 8.51
C ILE A 122 0.60 5.33 7.66
N TYR A 123 1.52 5.39 6.71
CA TYR A 123 1.74 6.57 5.89
C TYR A 123 1.04 6.36 4.55
N ALA A 124 -0.22 6.78 4.48
CA ALA A 124 -1.01 6.71 3.26
C ALA A 124 -0.69 7.98 2.45
N VAL A 125 0.24 7.87 1.53
CA VAL A 125 0.76 9.04 0.83
C VAL A 125 -0.30 9.71 -0.05
N SER A 126 -1.41 9.03 -0.32
CA SER A 126 -2.54 9.61 -1.04
C SER A 126 -3.53 10.33 -0.13
N ASP A 127 -3.31 10.26 1.19
CA ASP A 127 -4.21 10.87 2.16
C ASP A 127 -3.91 12.37 2.23
N PRO A 128 -4.92 13.24 2.10
CA PRO A 128 -4.71 14.68 2.22
C PRO A 128 -4.01 15.10 3.50
N GLU A 129 -4.21 14.36 4.59
CA GLU A 129 -3.56 14.65 5.86
C GLU A 129 -2.05 14.51 5.78
N PHE A 130 -1.55 13.77 4.80
CA PHE A 130 -0.12 13.55 4.65
C PHE A 130 0.56 14.72 3.93
N GLY A 131 -0.23 15.62 3.34
CA GLY A 131 0.32 16.82 2.72
C GLY A 131 0.72 16.66 1.26
N PHE A 132 0.37 15.54 0.65
CA PHE A 132 0.62 15.32 -0.78
C PHE A 132 -0.65 15.53 -1.57
N GLU A 133 -0.48 15.65 -2.89
CA GLU A 133 -1.62 15.75 -3.77
C GLU A 133 -2.46 14.49 -3.75
N GLY A 134 -1.96 13.43 -3.21
CA GLY A 134 -2.76 12.27 -2.96
C GLY A 134 -3.02 11.42 -4.18
N THR A 135 -2.03 11.17 -4.98
CA THR A 135 -2.19 10.28 -6.12
C THR A 135 -1.16 9.18 -6.08
N ILE A 136 -1.48 8.07 -6.73
CA ILE A 136 -0.53 6.98 -6.88
C ILE A 136 0.70 7.48 -7.62
N ALA A 137 0.52 8.39 -8.57
CA ALA A 137 1.63 8.97 -9.30
C ALA A 137 2.58 9.72 -8.39
N GLU A 138 2.06 10.39 -7.38
CA GLU A 138 2.89 11.09 -6.41
C GLU A 138 3.79 10.13 -5.65
N LYS A 139 3.26 8.99 -5.27
CA LYS A 139 4.06 8.00 -4.57
C LYS A 139 5.18 7.47 -5.45
N LYS A 140 4.95 7.33 -6.73
CA LYS A 140 5.94 6.77 -7.65
C LYS A 140 7.13 7.68 -7.86
N LYS A 141 6.99 8.94 -7.57
CA LYS A 141 8.09 9.87 -7.69
C LYS A 141 9.05 9.65 -6.54
#